data_c2f84fadff50cde4770f7e67462d03d8
#
_entry.id   c2f84fadff50cde4770f7e67462d03d8
#
_cell.length_a   1.000
_cell.length_b   1.000
_cell.length_c   1.000
_cell.angle_alpha   90.00
_cell.angle_beta   90.00
_cell.angle_gamma   90.00
#
_symmetry.space_group_name_H-M   'P 1'
#
loop_
_entity.id
_entity.type
_entity.pdbx_description
1 polymer ?
#
loop_
_entity_poly.entity_id
_entity_poly.type
_entity_poly.pdbx_seq_one_letter_code
_entity_poly.pdbx_strand_id
1 'polypeptide(L)'
;MEKLVKRLGLGLIGLVFFWALDRISANELAKSSVLMATALPGIAGVFLVLPRMRERPRWFSRATLVIIGVFFLDAAIKGFLRDYFGLRPNPILVLQAIFNTNPAESSEFFRHNGRDLAEALGLLLLAWTGLWLGERWLRRREQGQPAAPWRWRGRAAVGCLLAVFVALHFNPTMAKENPLLFWPIRYLDYREQLAQAATMEADVARNMAHRSDWQVRYAGPERNTVVWIIGESLNRANMSLYGYERHTSPTLEAMRKELIVFRDVVSSEPATMASLMKMLTPADLNDPQAWNRKPDVLMLAREAGFRIHWLSNQPPNDGWLGLVSRRADEQVFINKGAGRGENNFDGNLLPALDTALHDPSPKKLIVVHLLGAHPTYDMRYPSQYARFDTVRDGVTEKLEDADRSAWIRQLRNEYDNAMAYNDYVVGSMLKLTMNAAPQDHASLLFSSDHAQEVGHTRNHAGQSVSDATGYEIPMLAWTRSFTGKSPEDKARLEYRPYQTDQLEHTIMGLLGVQSRYYDARHDILSEQFGSGNFHQRRRINGQPYLPRTVTYNQTP
;
A
#
# COMPACT_ATOMS: atom_id res chain seq x y z
N MET A 1 -24.95 51.68 2.16
CA MET A 1 -25.42 50.36 2.59
C MET A 1 -25.21 49.30 1.50
N GLU A 2 -25.71 49.47 0.29
CA GLU A 2 -25.63 48.48 -0.80
C GLU A 2 -24.18 48.12 -1.23
N LYS A 3 -23.25 49.08 -1.27
CA LYS A 3 -21.82 48.81 -1.57
C LYS A 3 -21.11 48.02 -0.47
N LEU A 4 -21.53 48.20 0.80
CA LEU A 4 -20.97 47.47 1.96
C LEU A 4 -21.47 46.04 1.96
N VAL A 5 -22.77 45.82 1.76
CA VAL A 5 -23.39 44.48 1.65
C VAL A 5 -22.77 43.67 0.49
N LYS A 6 -22.48 44.32 -0.64
CA LYS A 6 -21.82 43.65 -1.78
C LYS A 6 -20.37 43.26 -1.51
N ARG A 7 -19.62 44.09 -0.75
CA ARG A 7 -18.24 43.77 -0.33
C ARG A 7 -18.22 42.64 0.71
N LEU A 8 -19.17 42.66 1.66
CA LEU A 8 -19.33 41.60 2.64
C LEU A 8 -19.73 40.29 1.98
N GLY A 9 -20.63 40.30 0.99
CA GLY A 9 -21.03 39.09 0.26
C GLY A 9 -19.87 38.46 -0.54
N LEU A 10 -19.03 39.28 -1.20
CA LEU A 10 -17.83 38.80 -1.88
C LEU A 10 -16.78 38.27 -0.91
N GLY A 11 -16.64 38.92 0.26
CA GLY A 11 -15.77 38.43 1.32
C GLY A 11 -16.22 37.10 1.88
N LEU A 12 -17.54 36.92 2.07
CA LEU A 12 -18.12 35.67 2.55
C LEU A 12 -17.94 34.52 1.55
N ILE A 13 -18.20 34.78 0.26
CA ILE A 13 -17.94 33.80 -0.80
C ILE A 13 -16.47 33.41 -0.84
N GLY A 14 -15.54 34.37 -0.70
CA GLY A 14 -14.11 34.12 -0.61
C GLY A 14 -13.76 33.25 0.61
N LEU A 15 -14.37 33.52 1.78
CA LEU A 15 -14.15 32.74 3.00
C LEU A 15 -14.68 31.30 2.90
N VAL A 16 -15.88 31.12 2.35
CA VAL A 16 -16.46 29.79 2.12
C VAL A 16 -15.61 28.99 1.12
N PHE A 17 -15.17 29.65 0.07
CA PHE A 17 -14.26 29.07 -0.90
C PHE A 17 -12.91 28.65 -0.27
N PHE A 18 -12.35 29.52 0.55
CA PHE A 18 -11.10 29.27 1.26
C PHE A 18 -11.23 28.13 2.28
N TRP A 19 -12.34 28.11 3.02
CA TRP A 19 -12.67 27.04 3.95
C TRP A 19 -12.88 25.69 3.24
N ALA A 20 -13.61 25.68 2.12
CA ALA A 20 -13.81 24.46 1.34
C ALA A 20 -12.48 23.92 0.79
N LEU A 21 -11.60 24.82 0.33
CA LEU A 21 -10.27 24.45 -0.16
C LEU A 21 -9.40 23.87 0.95
N ASP A 22 -9.45 24.45 2.15
CA ASP A 22 -8.72 23.96 3.33
C ASP A 22 -9.15 22.54 3.70
N ARG A 23 -10.46 22.31 3.75
CA ARG A 23 -11.03 20.98 4.04
C ARG A 23 -10.65 19.94 2.97
N ILE A 24 -10.71 20.30 1.70
CA ILE A 24 -10.36 19.41 0.58
C ILE A 24 -8.86 19.11 0.55
N SER A 25 -8.01 20.08 0.91
CA SER A 25 -6.55 19.96 0.83
C SER A 25 -5.89 19.41 2.08
N ALA A 26 -6.67 18.98 3.07
CA ALA A 26 -6.17 18.44 4.35
C ALA A 26 -5.05 19.29 4.97
N ASN A 27 -5.28 20.60 5.10
CA ASN A 27 -4.34 21.61 5.63
C ASN A 27 -3.08 21.86 4.76
N GLU A 28 -3.05 21.50 3.51
CA GLU A 28 -2.05 21.99 2.56
C GLU A 28 -2.40 23.39 1.98
N LEU A 29 -3.23 24.14 2.71
CA LEU A 29 -3.75 25.44 2.31
C LEU A 29 -2.66 26.42 1.88
N ALA A 30 -1.55 26.47 2.58
CA ALA A 30 -0.46 27.39 2.27
C ALA A 30 0.08 27.16 0.86
N LYS A 31 0.27 25.90 0.44
CA LYS A 31 0.78 25.55 -0.89
C LYS A 31 -0.27 25.71 -1.98
N SER A 32 -1.48 25.22 -1.75
CA SER A 32 -2.59 25.38 -2.68
C SER A 32 -2.93 26.85 -2.87
N SER A 33 -2.83 27.68 -1.81
CA SER A 33 -3.01 29.14 -1.88
C SER A 33 -1.90 29.82 -2.65
N VAL A 34 -0.63 29.42 -2.46
CA VAL A 34 0.49 29.95 -3.24
C VAL A 34 0.36 29.57 -4.72
N LEU A 35 -0.03 28.32 -5.01
CA LEU A 35 -0.26 27.86 -6.37
C LEU A 35 -1.44 28.56 -7.02
N MET A 36 -2.56 28.74 -6.30
CA MET A 36 -3.69 29.50 -6.79
C MET A 36 -3.37 31.00 -6.88
N ALA A 37 -2.65 31.56 -5.92
CA ALA A 37 -2.20 32.94 -5.99
C ALA A 37 -1.21 33.19 -7.14
N THR A 38 -0.52 32.18 -7.62
CA THR A 38 0.35 32.27 -8.81
C THR A 38 -0.41 31.96 -10.10
N ALA A 39 -1.42 31.12 -10.09
CA ALA A 39 -2.27 30.82 -11.25
C ALA A 39 -3.35 31.92 -11.45
N LEU A 40 -3.96 32.40 -10.36
CA LEU A 40 -4.98 33.46 -10.40
C LEU A 40 -4.49 34.77 -10.99
N PRO A 41 -3.26 35.27 -10.78
CA PRO A 41 -2.76 36.44 -11.48
C PRO A 41 -2.56 36.20 -12.97
N GLY A 42 -2.15 35.01 -13.40
CA GLY A 42 -2.12 34.66 -14.82
C GLY A 42 -3.52 34.67 -15.42
N ILE A 43 -4.46 34.07 -14.74
CA ILE A 43 -5.88 34.00 -15.10
C ILE A 43 -6.50 35.41 -14.95
N ALA A 44 -6.29 36.12 -13.83
CA ALA A 44 -6.78 37.46 -13.59
C ALA A 44 -6.09 38.48 -14.50
N GLY A 45 -4.83 38.31 -14.86
CA GLY A 45 -4.11 39.11 -15.80
C GLY A 45 -4.74 39.07 -17.18
N VAL A 46 -5.09 37.89 -17.65
CA VAL A 46 -5.87 37.72 -18.87
C VAL A 46 -7.27 38.35 -18.72
N PHE A 47 -7.90 38.25 -17.54
CA PHE A 47 -9.18 38.91 -17.25
C PHE A 47 -9.08 40.42 -17.18
N LEU A 48 -7.96 40.95 -16.72
CA LEU A 48 -7.75 42.37 -16.56
C LEU A 48 -7.23 43.04 -17.85
N VAL A 49 -6.53 42.34 -18.72
CA VAL A 49 -5.97 42.83 -19.98
C VAL A 49 -6.98 42.80 -21.12
N LEU A 50 -7.93 41.89 -21.11
CA LEU A 50 -8.97 41.79 -22.13
C LEU A 50 -10.10 42.82 -21.89
N PRO A 51 -10.76 43.32 -22.97
CA PRO A 51 -11.95 44.13 -22.86
C PRO A 51 -12.99 43.52 -21.93
N ARG A 52 -13.91 44.30 -21.42
CA ARG A 52 -14.90 43.93 -20.41
C ARG A 52 -15.50 42.52 -20.62
N MET A 53 -15.89 41.85 -19.54
CA MET A 53 -16.47 40.49 -19.54
C MET A 53 -17.64 40.31 -20.53
N ARG A 54 -18.37 41.39 -20.85
CA ARG A 54 -19.44 41.38 -21.83
C ARG A 54 -18.97 41.09 -23.26
N GLU A 55 -17.76 41.52 -23.62
CA GLU A 55 -17.18 41.36 -24.96
C GLU A 55 -16.36 40.06 -25.07
N ARG A 56 -16.14 39.37 -23.96
CA ARG A 56 -15.35 38.13 -23.95
C ARG A 56 -16.14 36.98 -24.52
N PRO A 57 -15.53 36.15 -25.37
CA PRO A 57 -16.16 34.93 -25.86
C PRO A 57 -16.55 33.99 -24.69
N ARG A 58 -17.70 33.37 -24.77
CA ARG A 58 -18.17 32.42 -23.73
C ARG A 58 -17.21 31.26 -23.50
N TRP A 59 -16.46 30.85 -24.50
CA TRP A 59 -15.46 29.80 -24.38
C TRP A 59 -14.34 30.15 -23.39
N PHE A 60 -13.95 31.44 -23.31
CA PHE A 60 -12.87 31.88 -22.43
C PHE A 60 -13.24 31.72 -20.95
N SER A 61 -14.45 32.11 -20.55
CA SER A 61 -14.92 31.89 -19.18
C SER A 61 -15.05 30.40 -18.86
N ARG A 62 -15.49 29.59 -19.83
CA ARG A 62 -15.56 28.14 -19.66
C ARG A 62 -14.17 27.52 -19.47
N ALA A 63 -13.19 27.94 -20.27
CA ALA A 63 -11.81 27.50 -20.13
C ALA A 63 -11.23 27.84 -18.75
N THR A 64 -11.50 29.05 -18.27
CA THR A 64 -11.08 29.47 -16.93
C THR A 64 -11.69 28.65 -15.82
N LEU A 65 -13.00 28.36 -15.91
CA LEU A 65 -13.68 27.47 -14.95
C LEU A 65 -13.11 26.05 -14.97
N VAL A 66 -12.75 25.53 -16.15
CA VAL A 66 -12.10 24.22 -16.29
C VAL A 66 -10.73 24.22 -15.61
N ILE A 67 -9.91 25.26 -15.86
CA ILE A 67 -8.58 25.38 -15.24
C ILE A 67 -8.70 25.42 -13.71
N ILE A 68 -9.60 26.25 -13.18
CA ILE A 68 -9.86 26.30 -11.73
C ILE A 68 -10.32 24.93 -11.21
N GLY A 69 -11.20 24.25 -11.96
CA GLY A 69 -11.66 22.89 -11.62
C GLY A 69 -10.52 21.88 -11.53
N VAL A 70 -9.52 21.96 -12.42
CA VAL A 70 -8.33 21.10 -12.37
C VAL A 70 -7.53 21.33 -11.09
N PHE A 71 -7.36 22.59 -10.65
CA PHE A 71 -6.67 22.89 -9.38
C PHE A 71 -7.44 22.35 -8.17
N PHE A 72 -8.76 22.44 -8.17
CA PHE A 72 -9.59 21.86 -7.09
C PHE A 72 -9.50 20.34 -7.05
N LEU A 73 -9.60 19.72 -8.22
CA LEU A 73 -9.50 18.26 -8.32
C LEU A 73 -8.14 17.78 -7.84
N ASP A 74 -7.06 18.45 -8.24
CA ASP A 74 -5.71 18.13 -7.77
C ASP A 74 -5.57 18.27 -6.25
N ALA A 75 -6.11 19.37 -5.68
CA ALA A 75 -6.10 19.58 -4.24
C ALA A 75 -6.90 18.50 -3.49
N ALA A 76 -8.06 18.09 -4.02
CA ALA A 76 -8.88 17.03 -3.45
C ALA A 76 -8.17 15.67 -3.49
N ILE A 77 -7.54 15.32 -4.63
CA ILE A 77 -6.76 14.09 -4.77
C ILE A 77 -5.58 14.10 -3.79
N LYS A 78 -4.82 15.18 -3.74
CA LYS A 78 -3.67 15.30 -2.82
C LYS A 78 -4.09 15.24 -1.35
N GLY A 79 -5.20 15.90 -0.99
CA GLY A 79 -5.77 15.86 0.35
C GLY A 79 -6.17 14.45 0.75
N PHE A 80 -6.97 13.79 -0.08
CA PHE A 80 -7.40 12.41 0.14
C PHE A 80 -6.20 11.45 0.31
N LEU A 81 -5.22 11.52 -0.59
CA LEU A 81 -4.06 10.64 -0.54
C LEU A 81 -3.17 10.90 0.67
N ARG A 82 -3.06 12.15 1.12
CA ARG A 82 -2.36 12.48 2.35
C ARG A 82 -3.05 11.90 3.57
N ASP A 83 -4.37 12.00 3.64
CA ASP A 83 -5.15 11.44 4.75
C ASP A 83 -5.12 9.91 4.72
N TYR A 84 -5.19 9.31 3.54
CA TYR A 84 -5.18 7.87 3.35
C TYR A 84 -3.79 7.25 3.60
N PHE A 85 -2.72 7.80 3.03
CA PHE A 85 -1.36 7.25 3.14
C PHE A 85 -0.51 7.89 4.25
N GLY A 86 -0.96 8.98 4.88
CA GLY A 86 -0.20 9.71 5.90
C GLY A 86 1.03 10.45 5.37
N LEU A 87 1.25 10.46 4.06
CA LEU A 87 2.36 11.13 3.39
C LEU A 87 1.88 11.99 2.22
N ARG A 88 2.78 12.87 1.76
CA ARG A 88 2.58 13.52 0.46
C ARG A 88 2.49 12.46 -0.62
N PRO A 89 1.42 12.47 -1.42
CA PRO A 89 1.23 11.47 -2.46
C PRO A 89 2.39 11.53 -3.45
N ASN A 90 3.05 10.40 -3.62
CA ASN A 90 3.90 10.21 -4.78
C ASN A 90 2.98 10.06 -6.00
N PRO A 91 3.07 10.96 -6.98
CA PRO A 91 2.21 10.92 -8.18
C PRO A 91 2.28 9.62 -8.95
N ILE A 92 3.44 8.96 -8.90
CA ILE A 92 3.64 7.67 -9.54
C ILE A 92 2.76 6.62 -8.87
N LEU A 93 2.63 6.62 -7.54
CA LEU A 93 1.73 5.72 -6.82
C LEU A 93 0.27 5.91 -7.23
N VAL A 94 -0.17 7.16 -7.47
CA VAL A 94 -1.54 7.45 -7.94
C VAL A 94 -1.78 6.86 -9.32
N LEU A 95 -0.86 7.09 -10.25
CA LEU A 95 -0.97 6.57 -11.61
C LEU A 95 -0.86 5.05 -11.62
N GLN A 96 0.03 4.46 -10.84
CA GLN A 96 0.12 3.01 -10.65
C GLN A 96 -1.17 2.44 -10.07
N ALA A 97 -1.74 3.08 -9.04
CA ALA A 97 -3.03 2.67 -8.49
C ALA A 97 -4.14 2.71 -9.55
N ILE A 98 -4.26 3.82 -10.31
CA ILE A 98 -5.28 3.97 -11.34
C ILE A 98 -5.14 2.91 -12.45
N PHE A 99 -3.91 2.65 -12.92
CA PHE A 99 -3.69 1.79 -14.07
C PHE A 99 -3.52 0.30 -13.72
N ASN A 100 -3.17 -0.02 -12.47
CA ASN A 100 -3.09 -1.40 -11.99
C ASN A 100 -4.36 -1.87 -11.28
N THR A 101 -5.34 -0.98 -11.07
CA THR A 101 -6.61 -1.31 -10.43
C THR A 101 -7.57 -1.94 -11.41
N ASN A 102 -8.15 -3.06 -11.05
CA ASN A 102 -9.21 -3.71 -11.83
C ASN A 102 -10.60 -3.15 -11.44
N PRO A 103 -11.68 -3.42 -12.24
CA PRO A 103 -13.02 -2.90 -11.94
C PRO A 103 -13.56 -3.34 -10.58
N ALA A 104 -13.19 -4.52 -10.09
CA ALA A 104 -13.61 -5.01 -8.77
C ALA A 104 -12.97 -4.21 -7.65
N GLU A 105 -11.65 -4.03 -7.67
CA GLU A 105 -10.92 -3.19 -6.73
C GLU A 105 -11.39 -1.74 -6.76
N SER A 106 -11.67 -1.20 -7.96
CA SER A 106 -12.26 0.13 -8.09
C SER A 106 -13.60 0.21 -7.36
N SER A 107 -14.49 -0.78 -7.54
CA SER A 107 -15.80 -0.81 -6.88
C SER A 107 -15.67 -0.95 -5.36
N GLU A 108 -14.72 -1.74 -4.89
CA GLU A 108 -14.38 -1.91 -3.48
C GLU A 108 -13.86 -0.59 -2.88
N PHE A 109 -12.93 0.05 -3.57
CA PHE A 109 -12.37 1.33 -3.17
C PHE A 109 -13.46 2.42 -3.05
N PHE A 110 -14.34 2.54 -4.04
CA PHE A 110 -15.46 3.49 -4.01
C PHE A 110 -16.45 3.19 -2.90
N ARG A 111 -16.65 1.94 -2.54
CA ARG A 111 -17.54 1.56 -1.45
C ARG A 111 -16.91 1.84 -0.08
N HIS A 112 -15.65 1.48 0.10
CA HIS A 112 -14.92 1.71 1.34
C HIS A 112 -14.74 3.20 1.64
N ASN A 113 -14.39 4.00 0.63
CA ASN A 113 -14.13 5.43 0.76
C ASN A 113 -15.31 6.29 0.29
N GLY A 114 -16.48 5.70 0.07
CA GLY A 114 -17.63 6.37 -0.58
C GLY A 114 -18.12 7.61 0.15
N ARG A 115 -18.03 7.65 1.48
CA ARG A 115 -18.38 8.81 2.29
C ARG A 115 -17.42 9.97 2.08
N ASP A 116 -16.13 9.74 2.19
CA ASP A 116 -15.10 10.77 2.06
C ASP A 116 -15.02 11.28 0.62
N LEU A 117 -15.19 10.37 -0.35
CA LEU A 117 -15.30 10.73 -1.76
C LEU A 117 -16.56 11.54 -2.05
N ALA A 118 -17.70 11.21 -1.44
CA ALA A 118 -18.95 11.97 -1.60
C ALA A 118 -18.84 13.36 -0.97
N GLU A 119 -18.19 13.49 0.21
CA GLU A 119 -17.89 14.78 0.84
C GLU A 119 -16.99 15.63 -0.05
N ALA A 120 -15.89 15.08 -0.51
CA ALA A 120 -14.96 15.78 -1.41
C ALA A 120 -15.65 16.21 -2.72
N LEU A 121 -16.42 15.32 -3.35
CA LEU A 121 -17.17 15.62 -4.56
C LEU A 121 -18.24 16.70 -4.31
N GLY A 122 -18.96 16.62 -3.18
CA GLY A 122 -19.94 17.61 -2.76
C GLY A 122 -19.33 19.00 -2.60
N LEU A 123 -18.16 19.10 -1.94
CA LEU A 123 -17.42 20.35 -1.79
C LEU A 123 -16.91 20.88 -3.14
N LEU A 124 -16.41 20.01 -4.02
CA LEU A 124 -16.01 20.38 -5.38
C LEU A 124 -17.18 20.95 -6.19
N LEU A 125 -18.34 20.30 -6.14
CA LEU A 125 -19.54 20.74 -6.84
C LEU A 125 -20.07 22.09 -6.29
N LEU A 126 -20.04 22.26 -4.96
CA LEU A 126 -20.40 23.53 -4.31
C LEU A 126 -19.47 24.67 -4.74
N ALA A 127 -18.14 24.43 -4.69
CA ALA A 127 -17.14 25.39 -5.10
C ALA A 127 -17.31 25.78 -6.59
N TRP A 128 -17.48 24.77 -7.46
CA TRP A 128 -17.70 25.00 -8.90
C TRP A 128 -18.99 25.77 -9.18
N THR A 129 -20.09 25.38 -8.52
CA THR A 129 -21.38 26.05 -8.63
C THR A 129 -21.27 27.50 -8.17
N GLY A 130 -20.59 27.76 -7.05
CA GLY A 130 -20.32 29.10 -6.54
C GLY A 130 -19.55 29.97 -7.54
N LEU A 131 -18.49 29.41 -8.14
CA LEU A 131 -17.71 30.10 -9.17
C LEU A 131 -18.55 30.41 -10.43
N TRP A 132 -19.35 29.44 -10.88
CA TRP A 132 -20.23 29.60 -12.04
C TRP A 132 -21.32 30.67 -11.80
N LEU A 133 -21.95 30.64 -10.62
CA LEU A 133 -22.94 31.65 -10.23
C LEU A 133 -22.31 33.02 -10.08
N GLY A 134 -21.11 33.11 -9.50
CA GLY A 134 -20.34 34.35 -9.37
C GLY A 134 -19.99 34.94 -10.74
N GLU A 135 -19.52 34.12 -11.68
CA GLU A 135 -19.25 34.52 -13.06
C GLU A 135 -20.52 35.03 -13.76
N ARG A 136 -21.62 34.31 -13.61
CA ARG A 136 -22.92 34.70 -14.21
C ARG A 136 -23.47 35.99 -13.61
N TRP A 137 -23.28 36.20 -12.30
CA TRP A 137 -23.67 37.45 -11.62
C TRP A 137 -22.81 38.62 -12.08
N LEU A 138 -21.48 38.46 -12.17
CA LEU A 138 -20.57 39.48 -12.68
C LEU A 138 -20.93 39.90 -14.11
N ARG A 139 -21.21 38.95 -15.00
CA ARG A 139 -21.64 39.25 -16.38
C ARG A 139 -22.94 40.03 -16.44
N ARG A 140 -23.95 39.69 -15.61
CA ARG A 140 -25.22 40.41 -15.56
C ARG A 140 -25.04 41.86 -15.09
N ARG A 141 -24.11 42.05 -14.15
CA ARG A 141 -23.84 43.37 -13.58
C ARG A 141 -23.08 44.31 -14.52
N GLU A 142 -22.23 43.76 -15.37
CA GLU A 142 -21.49 44.53 -16.38
C GLU A 142 -22.34 44.94 -17.59
N GLN A 143 -23.54 44.36 -17.72
CA GLN A 143 -24.48 44.73 -18.77
C GLN A 143 -24.97 46.17 -18.56
N GLY A 144 -24.65 47.06 -19.51
CA GLY A 144 -25.11 48.45 -19.50
C GLY A 144 -24.13 49.50 -18.95
N GLN A 145 -22.96 49.11 -18.44
CA GLN A 145 -21.98 50.09 -18.00
C GLN A 145 -20.98 50.47 -19.13
N PRO A 146 -20.67 51.79 -19.31
CA PRO A 146 -19.70 52.25 -20.32
C PRO A 146 -18.27 51.76 -20.00
N ALA A 147 -17.46 51.44 -21.02
CA ALA A 147 -16.08 50.97 -20.87
C ALA A 147 -15.18 52.06 -20.23
N ALA A 148 -14.69 51.85 -19.01
CA ALA A 148 -13.66 52.71 -18.45
C ALA A 148 -12.29 52.33 -19.05
N PRO A 149 -11.50 53.33 -19.53
CA PRO A 149 -10.17 53.03 -20.03
C PRO A 149 -9.28 52.48 -18.93
N TRP A 150 -8.49 51.46 -19.28
CA TRP A 150 -7.64 50.79 -18.31
C TRP A 150 -6.41 51.64 -18.00
N ARG A 151 -6.28 52.06 -16.73
CA ARG A 151 -5.17 52.91 -16.28
C ARG A 151 -3.85 52.11 -16.36
N TRP A 152 -2.75 52.76 -16.76
CA TRP A 152 -1.41 52.16 -16.86
C TRP A 152 -0.98 51.39 -15.62
N ARG A 153 -1.40 51.85 -14.41
CA ARG A 153 -1.17 51.17 -13.12
C ARG A 153 -1.73 49.74 -13.06
N GLY A 154 -2.90 49.52 -13.65
CA GLY A 154 -3.49 48.16 -13.72
C GLY A 154 -2.71 47.23 -14.66
N ARG A 155 -2.22 47.78 -15.81
CA ARG A 155 -1.38 47.00 -16.73
C ARG A 155 -0.04 46.63 -16.09
N ALA A 156 0.59 47.59 -15.37
CA ALA A 156 1.82 47.36 -14.63
C ALA A 156 1.64 46.29 -13.54
N ALA A 157 0.55 46.36 -12.76
CA ALA A 157 0.24 45.36 -11.74
C ALA A 157 0.11 43.94 -12.31
N VAL A 158 -0.56 43.80 -13.46
CA VAL A 158 -0.67 42.50 -14.15
C VAL A 158 0.67 42.01 -14.68
N GLY A 159 1.45 42.93 -15.27
CA GLY A 159 2.81 42.59 -15.71
C GLY A 159 3.69 42.09 -14.56
N CYS A 160 3.64 42.78 -13.40
CA CYS A 160 4.33 42.30 -12.18
C CYS A 160 3.84 40.94 -11.71
N LEU A 161 2.52 40.70 -11.68
CA LEU A 161 1.95 39.41 -11.27
C LEU A 161 2.33 38.28 -12.22
N LEU A 162 2.35 38.54 -13.53
CA LEU A 162 2.83 37.59 -14.53
C LEU A 162 4.33 37.33 -14.39
N ALA A 163 5.14 38.36 -14.12
CA ALA A 163 6.56 38.18 -13.85
C ALA A 163 6.81 37.34 -12.61
N VAL A 164 6.05 37.55 -11.53
CA VAL A 164 6.10 36.74 -10.32
C VAL A 164 5.69 35.29 -10.62
N PHE A 165 4.61 35.09 -11.39
CA PHE A 165 4.18 33.73 -11.81
C PHE A 165 5.30 33.01 -12.58
N VAL A 166 5.90 33.66 -13.56
CA VAL A 166 7.01 33.08 -14.33
C VAL A 166 8.21 32.82 -13.44
N ALA A 167 8.58 33.76 -12.56
CA ALA A 167 9.71 33.61 -11.64
C ALA A 167 9.53 32.42 -10.67
N LEU A 168 8.32 32.22 -10.15
CA LEU A 168 8.00 31.08 -9.30
C LEU A 168 8.13 29.75 -10.03
N HIS A 169 7.88 29.72 -11.36
CA HIS A 169 8.02 28.49 -12.15
C HIS A 169 9.48 28.18 -12.56
N PHE A 170 10.44 29.07 -12.33
CA PHE A 170 11.86 28.73 -12.37
C PHE A 170 12.29 27.88 -11.17
N ASN A 171 11.51 27.86 -10.10
CA ASN A 171 11.73 26.93 -9.00
C ASN A 171 11.16 25.55 -9.38
N PRO A 172 11.99 24.47 -9.50
CA PRO A 172 11.52 23.14 -9.92
C PRO A 172 10.46 22.55 -8.99
N THR A 173 10.51 22.89 -7.70
CA THR A 173 9.52 22.42 -6.72
C THR A 173 8.15 23.05 -6.98
N MET A 174 8.11 24.36 -7.24
CA MET A 174 6.87 25.07 -7.54
C MET A 174 6.30 24.67 -8.90
N ALA A 175 7.13 24.50 -9.92
CA ALA A 175 6.71 24.02 -11.24
C ALA A 175 6.10 22.62 -11.17
N LYS A 176 6.70 21.73 -10.37
CA LYS A 176 6.19 20.36 -10.17
C LYS A 176 4.87 20.31 -9.40
N GLU A 177 4.54 21.32 -8.62
CA GLU A 177 3.28 21.38 -7.87
C GLU A 177 2.11 21.98 -8.70
N ASN A 178 2.38 22.56 -9.87
CA ASN A 178 1.33 23.08 -10.75
C ASN A 178 0.60 21.94 -11.46
N PRO A 179 -0.71 21.70 -11.21
CA PRO A 179 -1.42 20.54 -11.75
C PRO A 179 -1.51 20.52 -13.27
N LEU A 180 -1.44 21.68 -13.93
CA LEU A 180 -1.45 21.76 -15.40
C LEU A 180 -0.15 21.24 -16.03
N LEU A 181 0.97 21.31 -15.30
CA LEU A 181 2.27 20.79 -15.72
C LEU A 181 2.52 19.39 -15.13
N PHE A 182 2.12 19.21 -13.90
CA PHE A 182 2.34 18.02 -13.11
C PHE A 182 1.73 16.75 -13.75
N TRP A 183 0.43 16.72 -14.03
CA TRP A 183 -0.22 15.52 -14.56
C TRP A 183 0.29 15.09 -15.94
N PRO A 184 0.47 16.00 -16.93
CA PRO A 184 1.07 15.63 -18.20
C PRO A 184 2.50 15.09 -18.07
N ILE A 185 3.36 15.72 -17.25
CA ILE A 185 4.74 15.26 -17.03
C ILE A 185 4.73 13.87 -16.39
N ARG A 186 3.92 13.67 -15.37
CA ARG A 186 3.82 12.37 -14.68
C ARG A 186 3.23 11.27 -15.54
N TYR A 187 2.31 11.60 -16.41
CA TYR A 187 1.80 10.64 -17.39
C TYR A 187 2.89 10.20 -18.39
N LEU A 188 3.74 11.13 -18.82
CA LEU A 188 4.89 10.78 -19.68
C LEU A 188 5.92 9.93 -18.94
N ASP A 189 6.27 10.30 -17.69
CA ASP A 189 7.14 9.50 -16.82
C ASP A 189 6.57 8.08 -16.63
N TYR A 190 5.26 7.98 -16.42
CA TYR A 190 4.58 6.68 -16.28
C TYR A 190 4.61 5.85 -17.55
N ARG A 191 4.37 6.47 -18.72
CA ARG A 191 4.50 5.78 -20.02
C ARG A 191 5.91 5.27 -20.26
N GLU A 192 6.91 6.05 -19.87
CA GLU A 192 8.31 5.62 -19.95
C GLU A 192 8.57 4.41 -19.05
N GLN A 193 8.04 4.41 -17.83
CA GLN A 193 8.12 3.26 -16.93
C GLN A 193 7.40 2.03 -17.48
N LEU A 194 6.25 2.19 -18.12
CA LEU A 194 5.57 1.09 -18.81
C LEU A 194 6.39 0.52 -19.97
N ALA A 195 7.02 1.40 -20.76
CA ALA A 195 7.90 0.98 -21.84
C ALA A 195 9.15 0.24 -21.31
N GLN A 196 9.72 0.72 -20.19
CA GLN A 196 10.81 0.04 -19.48
C GLN A 196 10.34 -1.31 -18.91
N ALA A 197 9.13 -1.39 -18.36
CA ALA A 197 8.55 -2.65 -17.89
C ALA A 197 8.36 -3.67 -19.01
N ALA A 198 7.99 -3.24 -20.21
CA ALA A 198 7.85 -4.12 -21.38
C ALA A 198 9.20 -4.71 -21.85
N THR A 199 10.31 -3.99 -21.62
CA THR A 199 11.67 -4.51 -21.93
C THR A 199 12.25 -5.31 -20.77
N MET A 200 11.67 -5.21 -19.59
CA MET A 200 12.16 -5.79 -18.34
C MET A 200 12.35 -7.30 -18.41
N GLU A 201 11.41 -8.01 -18.99
CA GLU A 201 11.48 -9.48 -19.13
C GLU A 201 12.69 -9.90 -19.98
N ALA A 202 12.94 -9.20 -21.08
CA ALA A 202 14.09 -9.45 -21.94
C ALA A 202 15.41 -9.07 -21.25
N ASP A 203 15.43 -8.01 -20.45
CA ASP A 203 16.61 -7.57 -19.71
C ASP A 203 16.95 -8.56 -18.59
N VAL A 204 15.95 -9.00 -17.82
CA VAL A 204 16.10 -10.05 -16.82
C VAL A 204 16.59 -11.34 -17.45
N ALA A 205 16.00 -11.77 -18.59
CA ALA A 205 16.42 -12.96 -19.29
C ALA A 205 17.88 -12.87 -19.76
N ARG A 206 18.31 -11.72 -20.30
CA ARG A 206 19.72 -11.49 -20.72
C ARG A 206 20.68 -11.48 -19.54
N ASN A 207 20.36 -10.74 -18.47
CA ASN A 207 21.20 -10.60 -17.28
C ASN A 207 21.35 -11.93 -16.55
N MET A 208 20.38 -12.85 -16.72
CA MET A 208 20.33 -14.15 -16.04
C MET A 208 20.65 -15.33 -16.98
N ALA A 209 21.21 -15.07 -18.16
CA ALA A 209 21.52 -16.12 -19.14
C ALA A 209 22.59 -17.11 -18.65
N HIS A 210 23.53 -16.66 -17.81
CA HIS A 210 24.66 -17.48 -17.33
C HIS A 210 24.32 -18.14 -15.97
N ARG A 211 23.48 -19.17 -16.00
CA ARG A 211 23.04 -19.90 -14.78
C ARG A 211 24.19 -20.59 -14.03
N SER A 212 25.24 -20.99 -14.74
CA SER A 212 26.45 -21.56 -14.13
C SER A 212 27.10 -20.63 -13.08
N ASP A 213 26.97 -19.31 -13.27
CA ASP A 213 27.55 -18.33 -12.36
C ASP A 213 26.80 -18.26 -11.03
N TRP A 214 25.61 -18.82 -10.92
CA TRP A 214 24.84 -18.84 -9.68
C TRP A 214 25.41 -19.83 -8.67
N GLN A 215 26.18 -20.82 -9.13
CA GLN A 215 26.81 -21.87 -8.30
C GLN A 215 25.81 -22.59 -7.40
N VAL A 216 24.63 -22.90 -7.96
CA VAL A 216 23.57 -23.56 -7.19
C VAL A 216 23.96 -25.00 -6.88
N ARG A 217 23.84 -25.34 -5.60
CA ARG A 217 23.99 -26.71 -5.09
C ARG A 217 22.86 -26.99 -4.12
N TYR A 218 22.35 -28.19 -4.17
CA TYR A 218 21.38 -28.69 -3.20
C TYR A 218 22.11 -29.43 -2.07
N ALA A 219 21.86 -29.01 -0.82
CA ALA A 219 22.43 -29.59 0.38
C ALA A 219 21.34 -30.03 1.40
N GLY A 220 20.11 -30.16 0.93
CA GLY A 220 18.96 -30.56 1.76
C GLY A 220 18.66 -32.06 1.70
N PRO A 221 17.56 -32.50 2.34
CA PRO A 221 17.05 -33.87 2.31
C PRO A 221 16.61 -34.29 0.91
N GLU A 222 16.71 -35.62 0.59
CA GLU A 222 16.31 -36.16 -0.71
C GLU A 222 14.86 -35.75 -1.09
N ARG A 223 13.96 -35.79 -0.11
CA ARG A 223 12.58 -35.34 -0.22
C ARG A 223 12.37 -34.13 0.66
N ASN A 224 12.02 -33.00 0.05
CA ASN A 224 11.86 -31.72 0.75
C ASN A 224 10.65 -30.96 0.21
N THR A 225 9.70 -30.66 1.07
CA THR A 225 8.51 -29.85 0.76
C THR A 225 8.55 -28.56 1.58
N VAL A 226 8.61 -27.43 0.92
CA VAL A 226 8.55 -26.11 1.57
C VAL A 226 7.29 -25.40 1.13
N VAL A 227 6.43 -25.03 2.10
CA VAL A 227 5.25 -24.21 1.89
C VAL A 227 5.57 -22.80 2.37
N TRP A 228 5.47 -21.85 1.48
CA TRP A 228 5.63 -20.43 1.79
C TRP A 228 4.30 -19.72 1.63
N ILE A 229 3.68 -19.32 2.75
CA ILE A 229 2.42 -18.58 2.78
C ILE A 229 2.76 -17.10 2.91
N ILE A 230 2.37 -16.32 1.93
CA ILE A 230 2.46 -14.88 1.91
C ILE A 230 1.08 -14.32 2.27
N GLY A 231 0.97 -13.74 3.47
CA GLY A 231 -0.21 -13.01 3.93
C GLY A 231 -0.23 -11.61 3.35
N GLU A 232 -1.39 -10.97 3.39
CA GLU A 232 -1.63 -9.64 2.85
C GLU A 232 -2.21 -8.74 3.94
N SER A 233 -1.55 -7.60 4.20
CA SER A 233 -2.07 -6.51 5.04
C SER A 233 -2.31 -6.89 6.52
N LEU A 234 -1.54 -7.82 7.10
CA LEU A 234 -1.77 -8.33 8.46
C LEU A 234 -0.85 -7.64 9.48
N ASN A 235 -1.46 -7.14 10.56
CA ASN A 235 -0.74 -6.53 11.67
C ASN A 235 -0.67 -7.48 12.86
N ARG A 236 0.55 -7.78 13.35
CA ARG A 236 0.73 -8.67 14.51
C ARG A 236 0.06 -8.16 15.78
N ALA A 237 -0.10 -6.83 15.94
CA ALA A 237 -0.76 -6.25 17.10
C ALA A 237 -2.26 -6.54 17.16
N ASN A 238 -2.85 -7.11 16.09
CA ASN A 238 -4.24 -7.57 16.05
C ASN A 238 -4.35 -9.10 16.17
N MET A 239 -3.29 -9.81 16.55
CA MET A 239 -3.31 -11.26 16.76
C MET A 239 -3.16 -11.61 18.24
N SER A 240 -4.09 -12.41 18.78
CA SER A 240 -4.00 -12.90 20.16
C SER A 240 -2.77 -13.77 20.40
N LEU A 241 -2.24 -14.43 19.38
CA LEU A 241 -0.94 -15.14 19.39
C LEU A 241 0.23 -14.23 19.80
N TYR A 242 0.10 -12.92 19.58
CA TYR A 242 1.08 -11.90 19.99
C TYR A 242 0.63 -11.09 21.22
N GLY A 243 -0.47 -11.50 21.86
CA GLY A 243 -0.97 -10.88 23.09
C GLY A 243 -2.08 -9.84 22.89
N TYR A 244 -2.72 -9.80 21.74
CA TYR A 244 -3.91 -8.97 21.52
C TYR A 244 -5.09 -9.48 22.35
N GLU A 245 -5.92 -8.58 22.85
CA GLU A 245 -7.00 -8.90 23.79
C GLU A 245 -8.15 -9.70 23.16
N ARG A 246 -8.43 -9.48 21.87
CA ARG A 246 -9.46 -10.24 21.14
C ARG A 246 -8.87 -11.57 20.66
N HIS A 247 -9.65 -12.65 20.77
CA HIS A 247 -9.27 -13.97 20.29
C HIS A 247 -9.32 -14.06 18.75
N THR A 248 -8.34 -13.43 18.12
CA THR A 248 -8.22 -13.36 16.66
C THR A 248 -7.33 -14.46 16.08
N SER A 249 -6.62 -15.22 16.91
CA SER A 249 -5.73 -16.31 16.44
C SER A 249 -5.80 -17.60 17.26
N PRO A 250 -7.01 -18.11 17.64
CA PRO A 250 -7.15 -19.28 18.51
C PRO A 250 -6.61 -20.57 17.88
N THR A 251 -6.65 -20.72 16.56
CA THR A 251 -6.15 -21.91 15.88
C THR A 251 -4.63 -22.02 15.98
N LEU A 252 -3.93 -20.92 15.71
CA LEU A 252 -2.47 -20.85 15.80
C LEU A 252 -2.00 -20.88 17.26
N GLU A 253 -2.76 -20.33 18.21
CA GLU A 253 -2.49 -20.46 19.65
C GLU A 253 -2.53 -21.93 20.10
N ALA A 254 -3.54 -22.68 19.67
CA ALA A 254 -3.63 -24.10 19.97
C ALA A 254 -2.43 -24.90 19.45
N MET A 255 -1.79 -24.43 18.38
CA MET A 255 -0.61 -25.04 17.75
C MET A 255 0.71 -24.37 18.20
N ARG A 256 0.68 -23.47 19.16
CA ARG A 256 1.83 -22.64 19.59
C ARG A 256 3.08 -23.46 19.92
N LYS A 257 2.92 -24.64 20.49
CA LYS A 257 4.03 -25.53 20.86
C LYS A 257 4.81 -26.05 19.65
N GLU A 258 4.15 -26.18 18.52
CA GLU A 258 4.76 -26.65 17.25
C GLU A 258 5.43 -25.53 16.47
N LEU A 259 5.12 -24.27 16.77
CA LEU A 259 5.52 -23.10 16.01
C LEU A 259 6.73 -22.38 16.61
N ILE A 260 7.48 -21.72 15.75
CA ILE A 260 8.35 -20.60 16.09
C ILE A 260 7.59 -19.34 15.69
N VAL A 261 7.25 -18.51 16.67
CA VAL A 261 6.49 -17.25 16.45
C VAL A 261 7.45 -16.08 16.61
N PHE A 262 7.87 -15.51 15.49
CA PHE A 262 8.83 -14.42 15.49
C PHE A 262 8.19 -13.13 16.01
N ARG A 263 8.78 -12.52 17.04
CA ARG A 263 8.20 -11.40 17.77
C ARG A 263 8.73 -10.04 17.36
N ASP A 264 9.87 -10.00 16.66
CA ASP A 264 10.55 -8.76 16.27
C ASP A 264 10.85 -8.73 14.77
N VAL A 265 9.79 -8.88 13.96
CA VAL A 265 9.86 -8.83 12.50
C VAL A 265 9.10 -7.62 11.99
N VAL A 266 9.67 -6.93 11.02
CA VAL A 266 9.03 -5.84 10.28
C VAL A 266 9.13 -6.08 8.78
N SER A 267 8.12 -5.62 8.04
CA SER A 267 8.20 -5.58 6.59
C SER A 267 9.23 -4.53 6.14
N SER A 268 9.71 -4.67 4.93
CA SER A 268 10.61 -3.69 4.33
C SER A 268 9.87 -2.47 3.76
N GLU A 269 8.62 -2.66 3.38
CA GLU A 269 7.78 -1.64 2.78
C GLU A 269 6.34 -1.76 3.31
N PRO A 270 5.57 -0.66 3.30
CA PRO A 270 4.19 -0.65 3.80
C PRO A 270 3.16 -0.92 2.71
N ALA A 271 3.58 -1.43 1.54
CA ALA A 271 2.72 -1.66 0.38
C ALA A 271 3.11 -2.95 -0.34
N THR A 272 2.10 -3.70 -0.80
CA THR A 272 2.19 -5.04 -1.37
C THR A 272 3.30 -5.18 -2.41
N MET A 273 3.22 -4.42 -3.51
CA MET A 273 4.15 -4.59 -4.64
C MET A 273 5.61 -4.32 -4.28
N ALA A 274 5.87 -3.30 -3.45
CA ALA A 274 7.21 -2.93 -3.03
C ALA A 274 7.79 -3.92 -2.00
N SER A 275 6.94 -4.45 -1.11
CA SER A 275 7.33 -5.46 -0.14
C SER A 275 7.61 -6.81 -0.81
N LEU A 276 6.69 -7.29 -1.64
CA LEU A 276 6.86 -8.56 -2.36
C LEU A 276 8.11 -8.57 -3.24
N MET A 277 8.44 -7.45 -3.88
CA MET A 277 9.67 -7.35 -4.66
C MET A 277 10.90 -7.68 -3.82
N LYS A 278 10.96 -7.16 -2.59
CA LYS A 278 12.09 -7.40 -1.68
C LYS A 278 12.03 -8.75 -0.96
N MET A 279 10.84 -9.35 -0.85
CA MET A 279 10.67 -10.69 -0.25
C MET A 279 11.06 -11.81 -1.22
N LEU A 280 10.71 -11.64 -2.50
CA LEU A 280 10.85 -12.67 -3.54
C LEU A 280 12.17 -12.59 -4.31
N THR A 281 12.85 -11.44 -4.26
CA THR A 281 14.04 -11.17 -5.09
C THR A 281 15.19 -10.62 -4.22
N PRO A 282 16.43 -10.60 -4.74
CA PRO A 282 17.56 -10.01 -4.02
C PRO A 282 17.53 -8.48 -3.88
N ALA A 283 16.44 -7.83 -4.22
CA ALA A 283 16.26 -6.40 -3.96
C ALA A 283 16.15 -6.16 -2.46
N ASP A 284 16.94 -5.23 -1.94
CA ASP A 284 16.89 -4.84 -0.54
C ASP A 284 16.82 -3.32 -0.39
N LEU A 285 16.82 -2.82 0.83
CA LEU A 285 16.77 -1.38 1.10
C LEU A 285 18.02 -0.63 0.62
N ASN A 286 19.16 -1.33 0.43
CA ASN A 286 20.41 -0.73 -0.01
C ASN A 286 20.59 -0.85 -1.53
N ASP A 287 20.05 -1.91 -2.14
CA ASP A 287 20.15 -2.20 -3.57
C ASP A 287 18.76 -2.58 -4.15
N PRO A 288 17.85 -1.62 -4.26
CA PRO A 288 16.48 -1.88 -4.70
C PRO A 288 16.39 -2.33 -6.17
N GLN A 289 17.48 -2.24 -6.94
CA GLN A 289 17.54 -2.68 -8.34
C GLN A 289 18.17 -4.07 -8.51
N ALA A 290 18.52 -4.76 -7.43
CA ALA A 290 19.15 -6.08 -7.51
C ALA A 290 18.23 -7.13 -8.19
N TRP A 291 16.91 -6.96 -8.12
CA TRP A 291 15.91 -7.86 -8.70
C TRP A 291 16.07 -8.10 -10.21
N ASN A 292 16.64 -7.17 -10.96
CA ASN A 292 16.86 -7.29 -12.40
C ASN A 292 18.26 -7.77 -12.79
N ARG A 293 19.15 -7.94 -11.81
CA ARG A 293 20.55 -8.31 -12.04
C ARG A 293 20.95 -9.62 -11.38
N LYS A 294 20.20 -10.08 -10.41
CA LYS A 294 20.45 -11.31 -9.66
C LYS A 294 19.24 -12.23 -9.73
N PRO A 295 19.42 -13.56 -9.71
CA PRO A 295 18.31 -14.50 -9.74
C PRO A 295 17.45 -14.37 -8.49
N ASP A 296 16.14 -14.49 -8.64
CA ASP A 296 15.23 -14.58 -7.52
C ASP A 296 15.18 -15.99 -6.91
N VAL A 297 14.49 -16.11 -5.78
CA VAL A 297 14.40 -17.36 -5.02
C VAL A 297 13.74 -18.50 -5.82
N LEU A 298 12.77 -18.19 -6.71
CA LEU A 298 12.11 -19.21 -7.53
C LEU A 298 13.07 -19.74 -8.60
N MET A 299 13.88 -18.86 -9.20
CA MET A 299 14.92 -19.26 -10.16
C MET A 299 15.96 -20.16 -9.52
N LEU A 300 16.41 -19.83 -8.31
CA LEU A 300 17.40 -20.63 -7.57
C LEU A 300 16.80 -21.98 -7.13
N ALA A 301 15.53 -21.98 -6.69
CA ALA A 301 14.81 -23.21 -6.36
C ALA A 301 14.67 -24.14 -7.57
N ARG A 302 14.30 -23.59 -8.73
CA ARG A 302 14.19 -24.37 -9.97
C ARG A 302 15.54 -24.95 -10.39
N GLU A 303 16.62 -24.18 -10.32
CA GLU A 303 17.98 -24.64 -10.63
C GLU A 303 18.43 -25.76 -9.67
N ALA A 304 17.98 -25.74 -8.41
CA ALA A 304 18.20 -26.81 -7.44
C ALA A 304 17.28 -28.03 -7.65
N GLY A 305 16.40 -28.00 -8.66
CA GLY A 305 15.52 -29.08 -9.07
C GLY A 305 14.21 -29.18 -8.28
N PHE A 306 13.72 -28.07 -7.71
CA PHE A 306 12.40 -27.99 -7.12
C PHE A 306 11.31 -27.82 -8.19
N ARG A 307 10.20 -28.54 -8.02
CA ARG A 307 8.94 -28.25 -8.67
C ARG A 307 8.25 -27.13 -7.92
N ILE A 308 7.79 -26.11 -8.62
CA ILE A 308 7.27 -24.89 -8.03
C ILE A 308 5.78 -24.77 -8.33
N HIS A 309 4.96 -24.61 -7.27
CA HIS A 309 3.53 -24.31 -7.36
C HIS A 309 3.29 -22.89 -6.88
N TRP A 310 2.49 -22.11 -7.63
CA TRP A 310 2.04 -20.78 -7.23
C TRP A 310 0.52 -20.79 -7.10
N LEU A 311 0.03 -20.69 -5.86
CA LEU A 311 -1.39 -20.72 -5.52
C LEU A 311 -1.78 -19.33 -5.02
N SER A 312 -2.73 -18.65 -5.66
CA SER A 312 -3.02 -17.25 -5.36
C SER A 312 -4.51 -16.94 -5.30
N ASN A 313 -4.89 -16.18 -4.27
CA ASN A 313 -6.17 -15.47 -4.20
C ASN A 313 -6.03 -13.99 -4.61
N GLN A 314 -4.84 -13.55 -4.99
CA GLN A 314 -4.63 -12.29 -5.69
C GLN A 314 -4.87 -12.51 -7.19
N PRO A 315 -5.45 -11.54 -7.92
CA PRO A 315 -5.65 -11.68 -9.36
C PRO A 315 -4.32 -11.80 -10.11
N PRO A 316 -4.30 -12.48 -11.25
CA PRO A 316 -3.10 -12.51 -12.10
C PRO A 316 -2.71 -11.08 -12.50
N ASN A 317 -1.43 -10.81 -12.51
CA ASN A 317 -0.84 -9.49 -12.76
C ASN A 317 0.13 -9.57 -13.95
N ASP A 318 0.11 -8.57 -14.82
CA ASP A 318 1.01 -8.50 -16.00
C ASP A 318 2.36 -7.81 -15.68
N GLY A 319 2.51 -7.27 -14.47
CA GLY A 319 3.75 -6.63 -14.01
C GLY A 319 4.83 -7.64 -13.57
N TRP A 320 5.82 -7.14 -12.83
CA TRP A 320 6.95 -7.95 -12.35
C TRP A 320 6.51 -9.15 -11.48
N LEU A 321 5.44 -9.01 -10.67
CA LEU A 321 4.92 -10.12 -9.86
C LEU A 321 4.36 -11.23 -10.75
N GLY A 322 3.67 -10.88 -11.85
CA GLY A 322 3.27 -11.84 -12.88
C GLY A 322 4.47 -12.50 -13.54
N LEU A 323 5.56 -11.76 -13.76
CA LEU A 323 6.81 -12.34 -14.27
C LEU A 323 7.39 -13.38 -13.30
N VAL A 324 7.40 -13.09 -12.00
CA VAL A 324 7.88 -14.03 -10.97
C VAL A 324 6.96 -15.24 -10.86
N SER A 325 5.64 -15.04 -10.77
CA SER A 325 4.68 -16.15 -10.66
C SER A 325 4.70 -17.08 -11.88
N ARG A 326 4.94 -16.56 -13.10
CA ARG A 326 5.11 -17.39 -14.31
C ARG A 326 6.33 -18.32 -14.31
N ARG A 327 7.21 -18.17 -13.32
CA ARG A 327 8.32 -19.11 -13.10
C ARG A 327 7.89 -20.41 -12.41
N ALA A 328 6.71 -20.43 -11.82
CA ALA A 328 6.14 -21.65 -11.27
C ALA A 328 5.78 -22.63 -12.39
N ASP A 329 5.93 -23.93 -12.10
CA ASP A 329 5.56 -25.01 -13.03
C ASP A 329 4.04 -25.16 -13.10
N GLU A 330 3.35 -24.84 -12.00
CA GLU A 330 1.90 -24.82 -11.91
C GLU A 330 1.42 -23.55 -11.23
N GLN A 331 0.35 -22.96 -11.78
CA GLN A 331 -0.26 -21.75 -11.27
C GLN A 331 -1.76 -21.95 -11.08
N VAL A 332 -2.27 -21.62 -9.91
CA VAL A 332 -3.70 -21.61 -9.60
C VAL A 332 -4.08 -20.22 -9.08
N PHE A 333 -4.89 -19.50 -9.85
CA PHE A 333 -5.49 -18.24 -9.44
C PHE A 333 -6.98 -18.46 -9.23
N ILE A 334 -7.43 -18.38 -7.96
CA ILE A 334 -8.86 -18.51 -7.63
C ILE A 334 -9.60 -17.18 -7.79
N ASN A 335 -8.93 -16.05 -7.64
CA ASN A 335 -9.45 -14.72 -7.92
C ASN A 335 -9.08 -14.31 -9.35
N LYS A 336 -10.12 -14.19 -10.20
CA LYS A 336 -9.97 -13.78 -11.61
C LYS A 336 -10.34 -12.30 -11.83
N GLY A 337 -10.38 -11.49 -10.78
CA GLY A 337 -10.78 -10.09 -10.87
C GLY A 337 -12.30 -9.89 -11.04
N ALA A 338 -13.10 -10.94 -10.91
CA ALA A 338 -14.54 -10.91 -11.10
C ALA A 338 -15.26 -10.73 -9.75
N GLY A 339 -15.14 -9.55 -9.13
CA GLY A 339 -16.05 -9.11 -8.08
C GLY A 339 -16.10 -9.96 -6.79
N ARG A 340 -17.03 -9.58 -5.94
CA ARG A 340 -17.34 -10.20 -4.65
C ARG A 340 -18.08 -11.53 -4.83
N GLY A 341 -17.67 -12.52 -4.06
CA GLY A 341 -18.43 -13.75 -3.89
C GLY A 341 -17.69 -14.67 -2.94
N GLU A 342 -18.36 -15.66 -2.41
CA GLU A 342 -17.80 -16.74 -1.60
C GLU A 342 -16.61 -17.43 -2.29
N ASN A 343 -16.46 -17.25 -3.60
CA ASN A 343 -15.37 -17.81 -4.40
C ASN A 343 -14.01 -17.09 -4.18
N ASN A 344 -13.99 -15.94 -3.53
CA ASN A 344 -12.78 -15.13 -3.32
C ASN A 344 -12.24 -15.22 -1.89
N PHE A 345 -12.72 -16.13 -1.06
CA PHE A 345 -12.16 -16.34 0.28
C PHE A 345 -10.89 -17.20 0.23
N ASP A 346 -9.89 -16.85 1.04
CA ASP A 346 -8.60 -17.55 1.09
C ASP A 346 -8.72 -19.05 1.41
N GLY A 347 -9.76 -19.45 2.15
CA GLY A 347 -10.03 -20.86 2.43
C GLY A 347 -10.27 -21.71 1.17
N ASN A 348 -10.63 -21.09 0.06
CA ASN A 348 -10.81 -21.78 -1.23
C ASN A 348 -9.47 -22.17 -1.89
N LEU A 349 -8.32 -21.74 -1.32
CA LEU A 349 -7.00 -22.25 -1.70
C LEU A 349 -6.65 -23.61 -1.08
N LEU A 350 -7.36 -24.06 -0.03
CA LEU A 350 -7.06 -25.30 0.68
C LEU A 350 -7.05 -26.54 -0.23
N PRO A 351 -8.02 -26.75 -1.15
CA PRO A 351 -7.98 -27.87 -2.08
C PRO A 351 -6.79 -27.80 -3.05
N ALA A 352 -6.41 -26.62 -3.50
CA ALA A 352 -5.25 -26.44 -4.39
C ALA A 352 -3.94 -26.73 -3.65
N LEU A 353 -3.83 -26.32 -2.38
CA LEU A 353 -2.68 -26.65 -1.52
C LEU A 353 -2.59 -28.16 -1.30
N ASP A 354 -3.71 -28.81 -0.97
CA ASP A 354 -3.74 -30.26 -0.78
C ASP A 354 -3.26 -31.01 -2.02
N THR A 355 -3.73 -30.60 -3.20
CA THR A 355 -3.27 -31.14 -4.49
C THR A 355 -1.77 -30.94 -4.69
N ALA A 356 -1.23 -29.75 -4.45
CA ALA A 356 0.19 -29.45 -4.59
C ALA A 356 1.06 -30.23 -3.57
N LEU A 357 0.58 -30.45 -2.36
CA LEU A 357 1.26 -31.26 -1.35
C LEU A 357 1.38 -32.72 -1.78
N HIS A 358 0.40 -33.25 -2.51
CA HIS A 358 0.38 -34.63 -3.02
C HIS A 358 1.06 -34.79 -4.39
N ASP A 359 1.63 -33.73 -4.98
CA ASP A 359 2.47 -33.85 -6.18
C ASP A 359 3.62 -34.85 -5.92
N PRO A 360 3.90 -35.80 -6.84
CA PRO A 360 4.88 -36.85 -6.63
C PRO A 360 6.34 -36.39 -6.62
N SER A 361 6.62 -35.15 -7.01
CA SER A 361 7.98 -34.60 -7.07
C SER A 361 8.66 -34.65 -5.70
N PRO A 362 9.92 -35.10 -5.63
CA PRO A 362 10.61 -35.24 -4.34
C PRO A 362 10.94 -33.89 -3.70
N LYS A 363 11.11 -32.84 -4.49
CA LYS A 363 11.41 -31.48 -4.03
C LYS A 363 10.34 -30.53 -4.51
N LYS A 364 9.64 -29.88 -3.58
CA LYS A 364 8.52 -28.96 -3.88
C LYS A 364 8.68 -27.66 -3.13
N LEU A 365 8.50 -26.56 -3.87
CA LEU A 365 8.24 -25.22 -3.30
C LEU A 365 6.81 -24.84 -3.65
N ILE A 366 5.97 -24.66 -2.64
CA ILE A 366 4.57 -24.25 -2.79
C ILE A 366 4.43 -22.85 -2.22
N VAL A 367 4.28 -21.86 -3.10
CA VAL A 367 4.01 -20.47 -2.71
C VAL A 367 2.50 -20.28 -2.68
N VAL A 368 1.97 -19.82 -1.55
CA VAL A 368 0.55 -19.52 -1.37
C VAL A 368 0.41 -18.04 -1.08
N HIS A 369 -0.24 -17.29 -1.98
CA HIS A 369 -0.41 -15.85 -1.87
C HIS A 369 -1.86 -15.52 -1.55
N LEU A 370 -2.09 -15.05 -0.32
CA LEU A 370 -3.41 -14.77 0.23
C LEU A 370 -3.92 -13.39 -0.19
N LEU A 371 -5.22 -13.18 -0.09
CA LEU A 371 -5.86 -11.88 -0.11
C LEU A 371 -5.92 -11.24 1.29
N GLY A 372 -5.83 -12.05 2.33
CA GLY A 372 -5.63 -11.66 3.73
C GLY A 372 -6.64 -10.65 4.24
N ALA A 373 -6.12 -9.58 4.84
CA ALA A 373 -6.89 -8.44 5.34
C ALA A 373 -6.73 -7.20 4.43
N HIS A 374 -6.70 -7.40 3.10
CA HIS A 374 -6.73 -6.30 2.13
C HIS A 374 -7.95 -5.39 2.39
N PRO A 375 -7.86 -4.06 2.22
CA PRO A 375 -8.96 -3.13 2.47
C PRO A 375 -10.32 -3.55 1.91
N THR A 376 -11.40 -3.07 2.54
CA THR A 376 -12.75 -3.60 2.49
C THR A 376 -12.84 -4.91 3.28
N TYR A 377 -12.47 -4.80 4.54
CA TYR A 377 -12.25 -5.93 5.46
C TYR A 377 -13.46 -6.84 5.61
N ASP A 378 -14.69 -6.28 5.59
CA ASP A 378 -15.96 -7.00 5.64
C ASP A 378 -16.14 -8.04 4.52
N MET A 379 -15.33 -7.94 3.46
CA MET A 379 -15.35 -8.87 2.34
C MET A 379 -14.27 -9.96 2.41
N ARG A 380 -13.45 -9.95 3.43
CA ARG A 380 -12.30 -10.85 3.55
C ARG A 380 -12.62 -12.10 4.34
N TYR A 381 -13.82 -12.22 4.89
CA TYR A 381 -14.26 -13.37 5.69
C TYR A 381 -15.72 -13.73 5.41
N PRO A 382 -16.09 -15.03 5.54
CA PRO A 382 -17.48 -15.46 5.54
C PRO A 382 -18.21 -14.94 6.77
N SER A 383 -19.53 -14.71 6.66
CA SER A 383 -20.37 -14.10 7.71
C SER A 383 -20.28 -14.77 9.09
N GLN A 384 -19.99 -16.07 9.14
CA GLN A 384 -19.77 -16.80 10.40
C GLN A 384 -18.54 -16.32 11.21
N TYR A 385 -17.67 -15.54 10.60
CA TYR A 385 -16.52 -14.90 11.23
C TYR A 385 -16.77 -13.45 11.64
N ALA A 386 -17.96 -12.92 11.42
CA ALA A 386 -18.39 -11.60 11.91
C ALA A 386 -18.64 -11.61 13.43
N ARG A 387 -17.57 -11.78 14.22
CA ARG A 387 -17.63 -11.99 15.66
C ARG A 387 -17.59 -10.70 16.47
N PHE A 388 -16.98 -9.65 15.92
CA PHE A 388 -16.69 -8.41 16.63
C PHE A 388 -17.60 -7.24 16.24
N ASP A 389 -18.51 -7.39 15.29
CA ASP A 389 -19.29 -6.30 14.70
C ASP A 389 -20.15 -5.53 15.72
N THR A 390 -20.66 -6.20 16.75
CA THR A 390 -21.54 -5.61 17.77
C THR A 390 -20.97 -5.70 19.19
N VAL A 391 -19.71 -6.11 19.33
CA VAL A 391 -19.09 -6.32 20.65
C VAL A 391 -18.61 -5.00 21.23
N ARG A 392 -19.00 -4.73 22.46
CA ARG A 392 -18.38 -3.68 23.29
C ARG A 392 -17.45 -4.34 24.30
N ASP A 393 -16.16 -4.17 24.10
CA ASP A 393 -15.10 -4.77 24.88
C ASP A 393 -13.97 -3.77 25.17
N GLY A 394 -12.94 -4.19 25.86
CA GLY A 394 -11.79 -3.33 26.21
C GLY A 394 -11.10 -2.72 25.00
N VAL A 395 -11.13 -3.35 23.83
CA VAL A 395 -10.59 -2.79 22.57
C VAL A 395 -11.45 -1.63 22.10
N THR A 396 -12.77 -1.79 22.12
CA THR A 396 -13.72 -0.75 21.74
C THR A 396 -13.59 0.46 22.69
N GLU A 397 -13.50 0.21 24.00
CA GLU A 397 -13.32 1.26 25.01
C GLU A 397 -12.01 2.03 24.80
N LYS A 398 -10.88 1.36 24.56
CA LYS A 398 -9.60 2.00 24.26
C LYS A 398 -9.64 2.87 23.01
N LEU A 399 -10.38 2.44 21.97
CA LEU A 399 -10.56 3.23 20.76
C LEU A 399 -11.44 4.47 21.00
N GLU A 400 -12.45 4.36 21.88
CA GLU A 400 -13.28 5.49 22.31
C GLU A 400 -12.46 6.48 23.11
N ASP A 401 -11.69 6.03 24.10
CA ASP A 401 -10.81 6.85 24.92
C ASP A 401 -9.73 7.58 24.08
N ALA A 402 -9.32 6.97 22.98
CA ALA A 402 -8.38 7.56 22.02
C ALA A 402 -9.06 8.44 20.94
N ASP A 403 -10.34 8.81 21.14
CA ASP A 403 -11.14 9.63 20.22
C ASP A 403 -11.21 9.07 18.79
N ARG A 404 -11.19 7.73 18.62
CA ARG A 404 -11.38 7.14 17.29
C ARG A 404 -12.85 7.25 16.88
N SER A 405 -13.09 7.69 15.64
CA SER A 405 -14.46 7.82 15.09
C SER A 405 -15.18 6.47 15.10
N ALA A 406 -16.53 6.52 15.14
CA ALA A 406 -17.34 5.31 15.03
C ALA A 406 -17.00 4.48 13.78
N TRP A 407 -16.66 5.15 12.67
CA TRP A 407 -16.21 4.52 11.44
C TRP A 407 -14.91 3.72 11.62
N ILE A 408 -13.90 4.29 12.26
CA ILE A 408 -12.64 3.57 12.52
C ILE A 408 -12.84 2.42 13.50
N ARG A 409 -13.73 2.55 14.48
CA ARG A 409 -14.08 1.45 15.39
C ARG A 409 -14.75 0.29 14.64
N GLN A 410 -15.65 0.60 13.70
CA GLN A 410 -16.25 -0.41 12.83
C GLN A 410 -15.20 -1.11 11.97
N LEU A 411 -14.33 -0.35 11.29
CA LEU A 411 -13.27 -0.92 10.46
C LEU A 411 -12.29 -1.78 11.28
N ARG A 412 -12.02 -1.44 12.54
CA ARG A 412 -11.25 -2.28 13.46
C ARG A 412 -11.95 -3.61 13.72
N ASN A 413 -13.27 -3.60 13.93
CA ASN A 413 -14.04 -4.82 14.15
C ASN A 413 -14.01 -5.73 12.92
N GLU A 414 -14.24 -5.15 11.74
CA GLU A 414 -14.17 -5.87 10.47
C GLU A 414 -12.76 -6.43 10.21
N TYR A 415 -11.72 -5.64 10.51
CA TYR A 415 -10.33 -6.09 10.40
C TYR A 415 -10.02 -7.26 11.34
N ASP A 416 -10.46 -7.19 12.60
CA ASP A 416 -10.27 -8.28 13.56
C ASP A 416 -11.04 -9.55 13.16
N ASN A 417 -12.20 -9.43 12.51
CA ASN A 417 -12.91 -10.56 11.91
C ASN A 417 -12.10 -11.18 10.76
N ALA A 418 -11.50 -10.36 9.89
CA ALA A 418 -10.62 -10.84 8.82
C ALA A 418 -9.37 -11.53 9.39
N MET A 419 -8.80 -11.01 10.48
CA MET A 419 -7.69 -11.65 11.20
C MET A 419 -8.08 -13.02 11.76
N ALA A 420 -9.29 -13.14 12.34
CA ALA A 420 -9.79 -14.42 12.85
C ALA A 420 -10.05 -15.45 11.74
N TYR A 421 -10.47 -15.00 10.57
CA TYR A 421 -10.59 -15.90 9.41
C TYR A 421 -9.23 -16.28 8.84
N ASN A 422 -8.28 -15.37 8.78
CA ASN A 422 -6.91 -15.65 8.35
C ASN A 422 -6.24 -16.71 9.27
N ASP A 423 -6.45 -16.62 10.58
CA ASP A 423 -6.00 -17.63 11.54
C ASP A 423 -6.51 -19.04 11.20
N TYR A 424 -7.81 -19.16 10.91
CA TYR A 424 -8.39 -20.43 10.46
C TYR A 424 -7.72 -20.94 9.18
N VAL A 425 -7.54 -20.07 8.20
CA VAL A 425 -6.96 -20.44 6.89
C VAL A 425 -5.51 -20.90 7.06
N VAL A 426 -4.66 -20.08 7.70
CA VAL A 426 -3.23 -20.40 7.91
C VAL A 426 -3.09 -21.65 8.80
N GLY A 427 -3.89 -21.76 9.86
CA GLY A 427 -3.89 -22.94 10.72
C GLY A 427 -4.33 -24.21 9.98
N SER A 428 -5.28 -24.12 9.05
CA SER A 428 -5.69 -25.23 8.19
C SER A 428 -4.60 -25.62 7.19
N MET A 429 -3.94 -24.66 6.57
CA MET A 429 -2.80 -24.88 5.67
C MET A 429 -1.63 -25.55 6.40
N LEU A 430 -1.36 -25.10 7.63
CA LEU A 430 -0.36 -25.72 8.49
C LEU A 430 -0.69 -27.19 8.80
N LYS A 431 -1.94 -27.50 9.18
CA LYS A 431 -2.40 -28.87 9.42
C LYS A 431 -2.25 -29.75 8.19
N LEU A 432 -2.64 -29.27 7.02
CA LEU A 432 -2.44 -29.98 5.75
C LEU A 432 -0.95 -30.26 5.52
N THR A 433 -0.08 -29.26 5.70
CA THR A 433 1.37 -29.42 5.54
C THR A 433 1.97 -30.41 6.52
N MET A 434 1.55 -30.39 7.79
CA MET A 434 2.01 -31.34 8.82
C MET A 434 1.63 -32.77 8.51
N ASN A 435 0.45 -32.98 7.94
CA ASN A 435 -0.11 -34.29 7.65
C ASN A 435 0.35 -34.85 6.29
N ALA A 436 0.69 -33.98 5.36
CA ALA A 436 1.19 -34.41 4.06
C ALA A 436 2.58 -35.05 4.20
N ALA A 437 2.75 -36.21 3.61
CA ALA A 437 4.00 -36.95 3.53
C ALA A 437 4.79 -37.02 4.87
N PRO A 438 4.33 -37.76 5.85
CA PRO A 438 4.94 -37.82 7.20
C PRO A 438 6.41 -38.31 7.21
N GLN A 439 6.87 -38.92 6.12
CA GLN A 439 8.25 -39.38 5.96
C GLN A 439 9.17 -38.37 5.28
N ASP A 440 8.61 -37.31 4.67
CA ASP A 440 9.37 -36.30 3.98
C ASP A 440 9.79 -35.16 4.95
N HIS A 441 10.88 -34.50 4.62
CA HIS A 441 11.18 -33.22 5.27
C HIS A 441 10.16 -32.19 4.79
N ALA A 442 9.46 -31.58 5.74
CA ALA A 442 8.44 -30.57 5.42
C ALA A 442 8.63 -29.34 6.31
N SER A 443 8.43 -28.18 5.72
CA SER A 443 8.51 -26.88 6.39
C SER A 443 7.42 -25.96 5.89
N LEU A 444 6.94 -25.08 6.77
CA LEU A 444 6.05 -23.98 6.42
C LEU A 444 6.60 -22.68 6.99
N LEU A 445 6.65 -21.66 6.17
CA LEU A 445 6.89 -20.28 6.58
C LEU A 445 5.67 -19.43 6.21
N PHE A 446 5.14 -18.70 7.18
CA PHE A 446 4.11 -17.68 6.98
C PHE A 446 4.67 -16.31 7.36
N SER A 447 4.44 -15.32 6.51
CA SER A 447 4.69 -13.91 6.82
C SER A 447 3.71 -13.03 6.05
N SER A 448 3.24 -11.93 6.66
CA SER A 448 2.56 -10.90 5.87
C SER A 448 3.56 -10.12 5.04
N ASP A 449 3.09 -9.58 3.93
CA ASP A 449 3.86 -8.67 3.08
C ASP A 449 4.06 -7.31 3.75
N HIS A 450 3.00 -6.71 4.28
CA HIS A 450 3.00 -5.51 5.12
C HIS A 450 1.86 -5.56 6.14
N ALA A 451 1.78 -4.54 7.00
CA ALA A 451 0.73 -4.41 7.99
C ALA A 451 -0.21 -3.24 7.66
N GLN A 452 -1.23 -3.04 8.49
CA GLN A 452 -2.20 -1.95 8.37
C GLN A 452 -2.28 -1.15 9.67
N GLU A 453 -2.47 0.15 9.54
CA GLU A 453 -3.00 0.99 10.61
C GLU A 453 -4.51 0.84 10.66
N VAL A 454 -5.06 0.52 11.80
CA VAL A 454 -6.52 0.36 11.99
C VAL A 454 -6.95 1.00 13.33
N GLY A 455 -6.63 2.27 13.49
CA GLY A 455 -6.92 3.06 14.69
C GLY A 455 -5.92 2.88 15.84
N HIS A 456 -4.76 2.28 15.61
CA HIS A 456 -3.73 2.11 16.65
C HIS A 456 -3.12 3.45 17.09
N THR A 457 -2.68 4.25 16.14
CA THR A 457 -1.96 5.50 16.40
C THR A 457 -2.78 6.74 16.08
N ARG A 458 -3.67 6.64 15.10
CA ARG A 458 -4.45 7.76 14.59
C ARG A 458 -5.85 7.31 14.11
N ASN A 459 -6.71 8.28 13.80
CA ASN A 459 -8.05 8.03 13.29
C ASN A 459 -8.02 7.66 11.79
N HIS A 460 -7.42 6.50 11.49
CA HIS A 460 -7.19 6.00 10.13
C HIS A 460 -7.30 4.48 10.09
N ALA A 461 -7.75 3.93 8.97
CA ALA A 461 -7.67 2.50 8.65
C ALA A 461 -7.18 2.33 7.22
N GLY A 462 -6.08 1.58 7.05
CA GLY A 462 -5.44 1.37 5.76
C GLY A 462 -3.92 1.32 5.85
N GLN A 463 -3.26 1.42 4.71
CA GLN A 463 -1.79 1.47 4.65
C GLN A 463 -1.23 2.67 5.41
N SER A 464 -0.11 2.49 6.09
CA SER A 464 0.57 3.57 6.80
C SER A 464 2.07 3.52 6.52
N VAL A 465 2.57 4.56 5.87
CA VAL A 465 4.00 4.70 5.55
C VAL A 465 4.76 5.34 6.71
N SER A 466 4.10 6.22 7.47
CA SER A 466 4.73 7.00 8.53
C SER A 466 4.83 6.28 9.88
N ASP A 467 3.95 5.30 10.11
CA ASP A 467 3.81 4.64 11.40
C ASP A 467 4.36 3.22 11.38
N ALA A 468 4.94 2.78 12.49
CA ALA A 468 5.42 1.40 12.65
C ALA A 468 4.32 0.36 12.43
N THR A 469 3.05 0.72 12.70
CA THR A 469 1.87 -0.12 12.51
C THR A 469 1.67 -0.57 11.06
N GLY A 470 2.21 0.15 10.07
CA GLY A 470 2.22 -0.28 8.67
C GLY A 470 3.27 -1.36 8.35
N TYR A 471 4.19 -1.63 9.26
CA TYR A 471 5.34 -2.52 9.04
C TYR A 471 5.42 -3.69 10.01
N GLU A 472 4.76 -3.64 11.16
CA GLU A 472 4.82 -4.66 12.22
C GLU A 472 3.95 -5.86 11.87
N ILE A 473 4.55 -6.82 11.14
CA ILE A 473 3.88 -7.98 10.59
C ILE A 473 3.97 -9.23 11.48
N PRO A 474 3.01 -10.16 11.40
CA PRO A 474 3.17 -11.51 11.91
C PRO A 474 4.09 -12.33 11.01
N MET A 475 4.92 -13.16 11.63
CA MET A 475 5.73 -14.17 10.98
C MET A 475 5.85 -15.39 11.88
N LEU A 476 5.67 -16.57 11.31
CA LEU A 476 5.83 -17.83 12.01
C LEU A 476 6.43 -18.90 11.10
N ALA A 477 7.11 -19.85 11.69
CA ALA A 477 7.64 -20.99 10.99
C ALA A 477 7.29 -22.29 11.71
N TRP A 478 7.08 -23.31 10.92
CA TRP A 478 7.04 -24.69 11.35
C TRP A 478 7.99 -25.52 10.47
N THR A 479 8.73 -26.41 11.07
CA THR A 479 9.50 -27.40 10.34
C THR A 479 9.59 -28.68 11.16
N ARG A 480 9.53 -29.80 10.50
CA ARG A 480 9.61 -31.10 11.13
C ARG A 480 10.91 -31.30 11.93
N SER A 481 12.00 -30.69 11.50
CA SER A 481 13.30 -30.70 12.18
C SER A 481 13.33 -29.95 13.52
N PHE A 482 12.34 -29.06 13.76
CA PHE A 482 12.24 -28.30 15.02
C PHE A 482 11.30 -28.95 16.04
N THR A 483 10.62 -30.03 15.66
CA THR A 483 9.83 -30.84 16.58
C THR A 483 10.77 -31.40 17.64
N GLY A 484 10.57 -31.02 18.91
CA GLY A 484 11.42 -31.42 20.03
C GLY A 484 12.56 -30.47 20.43
N LYS A 485 12.73 -29.29 19.78
CA LYS A 485 13.64 -28.25 20.31
C LYS A 485 13.20 -27.75 21.68
N SER A 486 14.19 -27.42 22.53
CA SER A 486 13.91 -26.90 23.86
C SER A 486 13.15 -25.55 23.79
N PRO A 487 12.38 -25.19 24.83
CA PRO A 487 11.75 -23.87 24.91
C PRO A 487 12.75 -22.71 24.79
N GLU A 488 13.96 -22.88 25.34
CA GLU A 488 15.03 -21.88 25.28
C GLU A 488 15.57 -21.68 23.85
N ASP A 489 15.74 -22.78 23.09
CA ASP A 489 16.16 -22.71 21.70
C ASP A 489 15.11 -22.04 20.82
N LYS A 490 13.84 -22.33 21.07
CA LYS A 490 12.73 -21.64 20.39
C LYS A 490 12.69 -20.15 20.74
N ALA A 491 12.80 -19.80 22.01
CA ALA A 491 12.79 -18.41 22.46
C ALA A 491 13.94 -17.61 21.80
N ARG A 492 15.14 -18.20 21.69
CA ARG A 492 16.25 -17.54 20.98
C ARG A 492 15.94 -17.21 19.54
N LEU A 493 15.18 -18.04 18.81
CA LEU A 493 14.77 -17.79 17.44
C LEU A 493 13.67 -16.71 17.38
N GLU A 494 12.71 -16.77 18.27
CA GLU A 494 11.52 -15.90 18.30
C GLU A 494 11.84 -14.41 18.50
N TYR A 495 12.88 -14.11 19.26
CA TYR A 495 13.29 -12.72 19.54
C TYR A 495 14.40 -12.19 18.62
N ARG A 496 14.72 -12.92 17.53
CA ARG A 496 15.64 -12.42 16.51
C ARG A 496 15.05 -11.20 15.80
N PRO A 497 15.75 -10.07 15.74
CA PRO A 497 15.32 -8.90 14.98
C PRO A 497 15.42 -9.18 13.48
N TYR A 498 14.36 -8.91 12.71
CA TYR A 498 14.36 -9.21 11.28
C TYR A 498 13.63 -8.16 10.44
N GLN A 499 14.00 -8.08 9.16
CA GLN A 499 13.29 -7.30 8.15
C GLN A 499 13.19 -8.13 6.86
N THR A 500 12.01 -8.10 6.23
CA THR A 500 11.65 -9.05 5.16
C THR A 500 12.36 -8.85 3.83
N ASP A 501 13.15 -7.79 3.65
CA ASP A 501 14.02 -7.61 2.49
C ASP A 501 15.21 -8.59 2.43
N GLN A 502 15.26 -9.54 3.36
CA GLN A 502 16.24 -10.62 3.39
C GLN A 502 15.56 -12.01 3.48
N LEU A 503 14.24 -12.05 3.25
CA LEU A 503 13.45 -13.26 3.43
C LEU A 503 13.83 -14.36 2.44
N GLU A 504 14.33 -14.01 1.27
CA GLU A 504 14.83 -14.96 0.28
C GLU A 504 15.92 -15.87 0.86
N HIS A 505 16.80 -15.35 1.73
CA HIS A 505 17.82 -16.17 2.38
C HIS A 505 17.22 -17.22 3.31
N THR A 506 16.16 -16.87 4.04
CA THR A 506 15.45 -17.82 4.90
C THR A 506 14.75 -18.89 4.07
N ILE A 507 14.15 -18.52 2.94
CA ILE A 507 13.54 -19.50 2.03
C ILE A 507 14.61 -20.41 1.42
N MET A 508 15.75 -19.87 0.96
CA MET A 508 16.87 -20.71 0.48
C MET A 508 17.38 -21.66 1.54
N GLY A 509 17.48 -21.22 2.80
CA GLY A 509 17.85 -22.10 3.93
C GLY A 509 16.87 -23.25 4.13
N LEU A 510 15.55 -22.98 4.13
CA LEU A 510 14.51 -24.02 4.21
C LEU A 510 14.54 -24.98 3.02
N LEU A 511 14.80 -24.46 1.83
CA LEU A 511 14.98 -25.28 0.63
C LEU A 511 16.28 -26.09 0.66
N GLY A 512 17.24 -25.79 1.52
CA GLY A 512 18.59 -26.40 1.47
C GLY A 512 19.38 -25.99 0.24
N VAL A 513 19.09 -24.83 -0.34
CA VAL A 513 19.75 -24.29 -1.54
C VAL A 513 20.97 -23.48 -1.13
N GLN A 514 22.14 -23.90 -1.60
CA GLN A 514 23.38 -23.17 -1.50
C GLN A 514 23.66 -22.48 -2.82
N SER A 515 24.05 -21.23 -2.77
CA SER A 515 24.38 -20.41 -3.95
C SER A 515 25.32 -19.28 -3.55
N ARG A 516 26.03 -18.68 -4.51
CA ARG A 516 26.79 -17.45 -4.24
C ARG A 516 25.93 -16.29 -3.75
N TYR A 517 24.60 -16.40 -3.87
CA TYR A 517 23.62 -15.41 -3.43
C TYR A 517 23.01 -15.73 -2.06
N TYR A 518 23.30 -16.91 -1.48
CA TYR A 518 22.86 -17.26 -0.14
C TYR A 518 23.84 -16.77 0.92
N ASP A 519 23.34 -16.04 1.90
CA ASP A 519 24.11 -15.65 3.09
C ASP A 519 23.38 -16.11 4.36
N ALA A 520 23.97 -17.10 5.05
CA ALA A 520 23.40 -17.67 6.29
C ALA A 520 23.25 -16.64 7.42
N ARG A 521 23.98 -15.51 7.37
CA ARG A 521 23.83 -14.41 8.34
C ARG A 521 22.53 -13.64 8.18
N HIS A 522 21.86 -13.77 7.04
CA HIS A 522 20.58 -13.15 6.71
C HIS A 522 19.42 -14.13 6.80
N ASP A 523 19.67 -15.40 7.00
CA ASP A 523 18.66 -16.43 7.25
C ASP A 523 18.30 -16.46 8.74
N ILE A 524 17.07 -16.03 9.08
CA ILE A 524 16.61 -15.92 10.47
C ILE A 524 16.60 -17.27 11.20
N LEU A 525 16.55 -18.39 10.48
CA LEU A 525 16.57 -19.74 11.04
C LEU A 525 17.99 -20.31 11.21
N SER A 526 18.98 -19.71 10.55
CA SER A 526 20.37 -20.15 10.60
C SER A 526 21.01 -19.96 11.98
N GLU A 527 21.91 -20.87 12.35
CA GLU A 527 22.77 -20.69 13.53
C GLU A 527 23.75 -19.52 13.36
N GLN A 528 24.10 -19.16 12.13
CA GLN A 528 25.00 -18.06 11.80
C GLN A 528 24.30 -16.70 11.70
N PHE A 529 23.00 -16.63 12.03
CA PHE A 529 22.21 -15.41 11.92
C PHE A 529 22.85 -14.21 12.63
N GLY A 530 23.04 -13.11 11.89
CA GLY A 530 23.71 -11.91 12.34
C GLY A 530 22.77 -10.90 13.03
N SER A 531 22.21 -11.22 14.20
CA SER A 531 21.24 -10.37 14.91
C SER A 531 21.66 -8.90 15.06
N GLY A 532 22.96 -8.65 15.35
CA GLY A 532 23.48 -7.28 15.52
C GLY A 532 23.33 -6.40 14.27
N ASN A 533 23.50 -6.99 13.08
CA ASN A 533 23.34 -6.28 11.82
C ASN A 533 21.89 -5.83 11.60
N PHE A 534 20.92 -6.66 11.99
CA PHE A 534 19.50 -6.32 11.84
C PHE A 534 19.05 -5.23 12.80
N HIS A 535 19.56 -5.17 14.03
CA HIS A 535 19.27 -4.06 14.93
C HIS A 535 19.64 -2.70 14.34
N GLN A 536 20.76 -2.63 13.62
CA GLN A 536 21.26 -1.39 13.01
C GLN A 536 20.66 -1.13 11.63
N ARG A 537 20.30 -2.19 10.90
CA ARG A 537 19.88 -2.14 9.51
C ARG A 537 18.41 -1.80 9.32
N ARG A 538 17.54 -2.29 10.21
CA ARG A 538 16.10 -2.16 10.05
C ARG A 538 15.65 -0.71 9.95
N ARG A 539 14.84 -0.40 8.95
CA ARG A 539 14.35 0.94 8.67
C ARG A 539 12.86 0.93 8.34
N ILE A 540 12.18 1.97 8.78
CA ILE A 540 10.80 2.29 8.41
C ILE A 540 10.82 3.68 7.79
N ASN A 541 10.33 3.82 6.56
CA ASN A 541 10.32 5.09 5.85
C ASN A 541 11.72 5.77 5.85
N GLY A 542 12.79 4.97 5.64
CA GLY A 542 14.17 5.44 5.63
C GLY A 542 14.76 5.80 7.00
N GLN A 543 13.97 5.76 8.09
CA GLN A 543 14.41 6.02 9.45
C GLN A 543 14.72 4.71 10.19
N PRO A 544 15.70 4.67 11.10
CA PRO A 544 15.97 3.50 11.92
C PRO A 544 14.71 3.04 12.67
N TYR A 545 14.42 1.74 12.62
CA TYR A 545 13.33 1.16 13.39
C TYR A 545 13.78 0.90 14.83
N LEU A 546 13.07 1.50 15.77
CA LEU A 546 13.19 1.22 17.19
C LEU A 546 11.94 0.45 17.62
N PRO A 547 12.06 -0.82 18.05
CA PRO A 547 10.92 -1.58 18.53
C PRO A 547 10.25 -0.84 19.67
N ARG A 548 8.92 -0.76 19.66
CA ARG A 548 8.17 -0.29 20.81
C ARG A 548 8.47 -1.25 21.95
N THR A 549 8.79 -0.71 23.14
CA THR A 549 8.92 -1.53 24.36
C THR A 549 7.53 -2.06 24.70
N VAL A 550 7.15 -3.18 24.11
CA VAL A 550 5.95 -3.90 24.50
C VAL A 550 6.33 -4.60 25.81
N THR A 551 5.84 -4.07 26.92
CA THR A 551 5.88 -4.76 28.20
C THR A 551 4.95 -5.97 28.09
N TYR A 552 5.50 -7.07 27.57
CA TYR A 552 4.81 -8.34 27.70
C TYR A 552 4.84 -8.71 29.18
N ASN A 553 3.67 -8.74 29.81
CA ASN A 553 3.52 -9.38 31.10
C ASN A 553 4.03 -10.83 30.92
N GLN A 554 5.23 -11.07 31.41
CA GLN A 554 5.75 -12.40 31.59
C GLN A 554 4.90 -13.07 32.67
N THR A 555 3.89 -13.80 32.26
CA THR A 555 3.32 -14.85 33.10
C THR A 555 3.90 -16.17 32.59
N PRO A 556 4.47 -16.97 33.50
CA PRO A 556 5.28 -18.15 33.20
C PRO A 556 4.49 -19.26 32.50
#